data_dc7b89a6f296b811cbd39c5803e3d9bd
#
_entry.id   dc7b89a6f296b811cbd39c5803e3d9bd
#
_cell.length_a   1.000
_cell.length_b   1.000
_cell.length_c   1.000
_cell.angle_alpha   90.00
_cell.angle_beta   90.00
_cell.angle_gamma   90.00
#
_symmetry.space_group_name_H-M   'P 1'
#
loop_
_entity.id
_entity.type
_entity.pdbx_description
1 polymer ?
#
loop_
_entity_poly.entity_id
_entity_poly.type
_entity_poly.pdbx_seq_one_letter_code
_entity_poly.pdbx_strand_id
1 'polypeptide(L)'
;MLQKLIKKYGIGFAAILFVLLIAGMAGTYFRLDLTAEKRYTLSASTRRLLEDLDSTVHIQVFLTGDLPANDKKLSVATSELLDEFKAIAGKHIRVNFSLPDDTGLSDSLRLRLYDSLMRLGVVFETSQEMTDRQKKKITQRIIPSALISFREGQAPIAVDLRSSRKIFHPFDVLNETPREDEDATRNAAEALLEYKFADAIDQLTRRQIPVVAYVTGNGEPIDYSVSDLVEVLRNRYRLGIFDLKKGFPDARQVQALLVVKPTQEFSEEDKLKLDQYVMQGGKIIWFIDKLHAELDSLMRNQASYTAYDRGLELDDILFRYGVRIRNDLLQDLNCAKIPIVVGSNPDGSPVMRRIPWPYYPFLSGRTPHPISANLDRVLPVFPSGIDTVKSPGIRKTILLATDSNSRSLSSPALVSLNSVRSDEDFLTFNQSFLPVAVLLEGNFNSLFAGRASEFLKDSVKRSSGYPFAASSIQPTAQIVVSDANLVTNPVSTGSGPQSMGQLPFDNYRFANRDFLLNALDYLVSERKLYESRNKDFVLRLLDKKRVEEEHGYWQLLNLLGPLVILVLLSLLLNNYRKKKFATQHPLK
;
A
#
# COMPACT_ATOMS: atom_id res chain seq x y z
N MET A 1 -7.63 58.75 -29.80
CA MET A 1 -7.11 57.91 -30.92
C MET A 1 -7.21 56.43 -30.58
N LEU A 2 -6.79 55.99 -29.38
CA LEU A 2 -6.81 54.57 -28.94
C LEU A 2 -8.23 53.97 -28.90
N GLN A 3 -9.22 54.68 -28.40
CA GLN A 3 -10.63 54.22 -28.35
C GLN A 3 -11.27 54.01 -29.74
N LYS A 4 -10.87 54.78 -30.76
CA LYS A 4 -11.33 54.60 -32.16
C LYS A 4 -10.68 53.37 -32.81
N LEU A 5 -9.42 53.04 -32.48
CA LEU A 5 -8.72 51.87 -32.94
C LEU A 5 -9.28 50.56 -32.32
N ILE A 6 -9.56 50.57 -30.98
CA ILE A 6 -10.20 49.45 -30.29
C ILE A 6 -11.61 49.18 -30.84
N LYS A 7 -12.37 50.22 -31.17
CA LYS A 7 -13.70 50.08 -31.73
C LYS A 7 -13.73 49.53 -33.18
N LYS A 8 -12.64 49.75 -33.93
CA LYS A 8 -12.52 49.33 -35.35
C LYS A 8 -11.86 47.95 -35.52
N TYR A 9 -10.91 47.65 -34.61
CA TYR A 9 -10.07 46.41 -34.75
C TYR A 9 -10.14 45.53 -33.49
N GLY A 10 -11.04 45.82 -32.54
CA GLY A 10 -11.10 45.14 -31.23
C GLY A 10 -11.24 43.63 -31.31
N ILE A 11 -11.98 43.12 -32.32
CA ILE A 11 -12.13 41.64 -32.51
C ILE A 11 -10.83 41.04 -33.05
N GLY A 12 -10.16 41.71 -33.99
CA GLY A 12 -8.87 41.28 -34.51
C GLY A 12 -7.78 41.31 -33.44
N PHE A 13 -7.77 42.37 -32.62
CA PHE A 13 -6.83 42.47 -31.50
C PHE A 13 -7.08 41.41 -30.43
N ALA A 14 -8.33 41.13 -30.11
CA ALA A 14 -8.71 40.04 -29.18
C ALA A 14 -8.33 38.65 -29.74
N ALA A 15 -8.52 38.43 -31.05
CA ALA A 15 -8.11 37.19 -31.69
C ALA A 15 -6.58 37.02 -31.71
N ILE A 16 -5.83 38.11 -31.98
CA ILE A 16 -4.35 38.07 -31.93
C ILE A 16 -3.87 37.86 -30.49
N LEU A 17 -4.47 38.54 -29.52
CA LEU A 17 -4.14 38.35 -28.09
C LEU A 17 -4.42 36.91 -27.64
N PHE A 18 -5.54 36.31 -28.10
CA PHE A 18 -5.89 34.92 -27.83
C PHE A 18 -4.91 33.93 -28.46
N VAL A 19 -4.49 34.18 -29.71
CA VAL A 19 -3.47 33.37 -30.39
C VAL A 19 -2.09 33.53 -29.71
N LEU A 20 -1.72 34.75 -29.29
CA LEU A 20 -0.49 34.98 -28.54
C LEU A 20 -0.52 34.36 -27.15
N LEU A 21 -1.68 34.32 -26.49
CA LEU A 21 -1.89 33.61 -25.23
C LEU A 21 -1.74 32.09 -25.42
N ILE A 22 -2.34 31.51 -26.47
CA ILE A 22 -2.19 30.10 -26.83
C ILE A 22 -0.72 29.79 -27.20
N ALA A 23 -0.08 30.65 -27.99
CA ALA A 23 1.33 30.48 -28.36
C ALA A 23 2.27 30.64 -27.17
N GLY A 24 1.99 31.57 -26.26
CA GLY A 24 2.71 31.73 -24.99
C GLY A 24 2.53 30.54 -24.03
N MET A 25 1.32 29.96 -24.02
CA MET A 25 1.03 28.74 -23.26
C MET A 25 1.66 27.50 -23.90
N ALA A 26 1.83 27.45 -25.23
CA ALA A 26 2.49 26.36 -25.92
C ALA A 26 4.03 26.34 -25.71
N GLY A 27 4.64 27.49 -25.35
CA GLY A 27 6.07 27.58 -25.01
C GLY A 27 6.39 27.35 -23.53
N THR A 28 5.42 27.42 -22.65
CA THR A 28 5.55 27.04 -21.24
C THR A 28 4.77 25.75 -21.03
N TYR A 29 5.39 24.75 -20.42
CA TYR A 29 4.74 23.49 -20.02
C TYR A 29 3.64 23.77 -18.95
N PHE A 30 2.60 24.49 -19.34
CA PHE A 30 1.43 24.70 -18.49
C PHE A 30 0.43 23.57 -18.75
N ARG A 31 0.56 22.50 -17.99
CA ARG A 31 -0.36 21.37 -18.02
C ARG A 31 -1.45 21.58 -16.98
N LEU A 32 -2.69 21.73 -17.43
CA LEU A 32 -3.86 21.85 -16.55
C LEU A 32 -4.48 20.48 -16.41
N ASP A 33 -4.36 19.92 -15.21
CA ASP A 33 -5.01 18.67 -14.89
C ASP A 33 -6.50 18.90 -14.62
N LEU A 34 -7.33 18.52 -15.57
CA LEU A 34 -8.79 18.64 -15.53
C LEU A 34 -9.46 17.39 -14.92
N THR A 35 -8.68 16.40 -14.50
CA THR A 35 -9.24 15.19 -13.88
C THR A 35 -9.69 15.48 -12.45
N ALA A 36 -10.84 14.90 -12.06
CA ALA A 36 -11.39 15.09 -10.71
C ALA A 36 -10.42 14.58 -9.62
N GLU A 37 -9.71 13.50 -9.94
CA GLU A 37 -8.77 12.82 -9.05
C GLU A 37 -7.35 13.40 -9.11
N LYS A 38 -7.10 14.47 -9.87
CA LYS A 38 -5.76 15.07 -10.11
C LYS A 38 -4.72 14.01 -10.52
N ARG A 39 -5.09 13.17 -11.47
CA ARG A 39 -4.33 12.01 -11.92
C ARG A 39 -2.93 12.37 -12.42
N TYR A 40 -2.80 13.51 -13.11
CA TYR A 40 -1.57 14.00 -13.73
C TYR A 40 -0.85 15.08 -12.90
N THR A 41 -1.29 15.31 -11.66
CA THR A 41 -0.66 16.28 -10.76
C THR A 41 0.14 15.54 -9.70
N LEU A 42 1.45 15.76 -9.63
CA LEU A 42 2.30 15.16 -8.60
C LEU A 42 1.94 15.67 -7.21
N SER A 43 2.07 14.80 -6.20
CA SER A 43 1.89 15.19 -4.80
C SER A 43 2.93 16.22 -4.37
N ALA A 44 2.60 17.03 -3.37
CA ALA A 44 3.51 18.05 -2.87
C ALA A 44 4.82 17.45 -2.30
N SER A 45 4.73 16.25 -1.73
CA SER A 45 5.90 15.51 -1.20
C SER A 45 6.82 15.02 -2.33
N THR A 46 6.26 14.46 -3.40
CA THR A 46 7.02 14.05 -4.58
C THR A 46 7.68 15.25 -5.26
N ARG A 47 6.94 16.35 -5.42
CA ARG A 47 7.50 17.57 -6.01
C ARG A 47 8.71 18.09 -5.24
N ARG A 48 8.61 18.20 -3.90
CA ARG A 48 9.74 18.62 -3.05
C ARG A 48 10.93 17.67 -3.16
N LEU A 49 10.68 16.34 -3.18
CA LEU A 49 11.74 15.36 -3.38
C LEU A 49 12.51 15.63 -4.67
N LEU A 50 11.80 15.91 -5.78
CA LEU A 50 12.41 16.14 -7.09
C LEU A 50 13.13 17.49 -7.18
N GLU A 51 12.61 18.54 -6.53
CA GLU A 51 13.23 19.87 -6.42
C GLU A 51 14.52 19.83 -5.57
N ASP A 52 14.57 18.96 -4.55
CA ASP A 52 15.72 18.79 -3.63
C ASP A 52 16.86 17.93 -4.22
N LEU A 53 16.74 17.39 -5.43
CA LEU A 53 17.77 16.55 -6.03
C LEU A 53 19.03 17.39 -6.36
N ASP A 54 20.15 16.99 -5.79
CA ASP A 54 21.47 17.61 -6.00
C ASP A 54 22.34 16.89 -7.04
N SER A 55 21.99 15.67 -7.40
CA SER A 55 22.75 14.79 -8.29
C SER A 55 21.84 14.01 -9.24
N THR A 56 22.41 13.48 -10.32
CA THR A 56 21.60 12.81 -11.35
C THR A 56 21.18 11.41 -10.93
N VAL A 57 19.87 11.16 -10.99
CA VAL A 57 19.24 9.85 -10.86
C VAL A 57 19.04 9.25 -12.26
N HIS A 58 19.47 8.02 -12.47
CA HIS A 58 19.29 7.28 -13.72
C HIS A 58 18.17 6.26 -13.53
N ILE A 59 17.17 6.32 -14.41
CA ILE A 59 16.02 5.41 -14.40
C ILE A 59 16.02 4.65 -15.73
N GLN A 60 16.17 3.34 -15.64
CA GLN A 60 16.06 2.43 -16.77
C GLN A 60 14.76 1.66 -16.67
N VAL A 61 13.85 1.86 -17.62
CA VAL A 61 12.55 1.17 -17.67
C VAL A 61 12.64 0.04 -18.68
N PHE A 62 12.34 -1.19 -18.22
CA PHE A 62 12.39 -2.39 -19.04
C PHE A 62 11.04 -2.70 -19.71
N LEU A 63 9.96 -2.05 -19.30
CA LEU A 63 8.63 -2.23 -19.89
C LEU A 63 8.53 -1.47 -21.21
N THR A 64 9.13 -2.03 -22.25
CA THR A 64 9.21 -1.45 -23.60
C THR A 64 9.26 -2.54 -24.68
N GLY A 65 9.11 -2.16 -25.94
CA GLY A 65 9.11 -3.07 -27.08
C GLY A 65 7.69 -3.39 -27.58
N ASP A 66 7.52 -4.57 -28.15
CA ASP A 66 6.21 -5.06 -28.59
C ASP A 66 5.49 -5.65 -27.38
N LEU A 67 4.53 -4.91 -26.83
CA LEU A 67 3.84 -5.22 -25.59
C LEU A 67 2.36 -5.52 -25.83
N PRO A 68 1.74 -6.46 -25.08
CA PRO A 68 0.30 -6.61 -25.01
C PRO A 68 -0.40 -5.30 -24.68
N ALA A 69 -1.67 -5.16 -25.07
CA ALA A 69 -2.41 -3.90 -24.95
C ALA A 69 -2.41 -3.32 -23.52
N ASN A 70 -2.51 -4.18 -22.49
CA ASN A 70 -2.53 -3.77 -21.09
C ASN A 70 -1.15 -3.28 -20.62
N ASP A 71 -0.09 -4.00 -20.97
CA ASP A 71 1.28 -3.63 -20.61
C ASP A 71 1.73 -2.37 -21.36
N LYS A 72 1.28 -2.19 -22.61
CA LYS A 72 1.53 -0.98 -23.38
C LYS A 72 0.91 0.26 -22.72
N LYS A 73 -0.31 0.16 -22.18
CA LYS A 73 -0.93 1.26 -21.44
C LYS A 73 -0.13 1.61 -20.19
N LEU A 74 0.32 0.61 -19.43
CA LEU A 74 1.15 0.82 -18.24
C LEU A 74 2.51 1.45 -18.60
N SER A 75 3.12 1.03 -19.72
CA SER A 75 4.36 1.63 -20.25
C SER A 75 4.17 3.10 -20.61
N VAL A 76 3.06 3.45 -21.27
CA VAL A 76 2.73 4.85 -21.62
C VAL A 76 2.50 5.67 -20.34
N ALA A 77 1.72 5.17 -19.39
CA ALA A 77 1.49 5.86 -18.11
C ALA A 77 2.80 6.09 -17.33
N THR A 78 3.71 5.10 -17.38
CA THR A 78 5.05 5.22 -16.78
C THR A 78 5.87 6.31 -17.48
N SER A 79 5.84 6.37 -18.80
CA SER A 79 6.54 7.40 -19.58
C SER A 79 6.02 8.80 -19.25
N GLU A 80 4.69 8.97 -19.23
CA GLU A 80 4.05 10.25 -18.91
C GLU A 80 4.41 10.74 -17.49
N LEU A 81 4.41 9.84 -16.51
CA LEU A 81 4.81 10.16 -15.14
C LEU A 81 6.29 10.59 -15.08
N LEU A 82 7.18 9.86 -15.73
CA LEU A 82 8.62 10.15 -15.72
C LEU A 82 8.96 11.44 -16.49
N ASP A 83 8.16 11.80 -17.48
CA ASP A 83 8.27 13.10 -18.15
C ASP A 83 7.89 14.26 -17.20
N GLU A 84 6.87 14.08 -16.33
CA GLU A 84 6.54 15.03 -15.28
C GLU A 84 7.68 15.14 -14.23
N PHE A 85 8.27 14.00 -13.86
CA PHE A 85 9.44 14.00 -12.95
C PHE A 85 10.60 14.77 -13.57
N LYS A 86 10.89 14.54 -14.85
CA LYS A 86 11.94 15.25 -15.59
C LYS A 86 11.63 16.74 -15.76
N ALA A 87 10.35 17.12 -15.93
CA ALA A 87 9.96 18.53 -16.03
C ALA A 87 10.27 19.31 -14.75
N ILE A 88 10.17 18.67 -13.58
CA ILE A 88 10.47 19.30 -12.28
C ILE A 88 11.96 19.23 -11.96
N ALA A 89 12.56 18.02 -12.04
CA ALA A 89 13.95 17.80 -11.65
C ALA A 89 14.98 18.24 -12.72
N GLY A 90 14.53 18.52 -13.96
CA GLY A 90 15.38 18.96 -15.07
C GLY A 90 16.51 17.99 -15.40
N LYS A 91 17.76 18.44 -15.30
CA LYS A 91 18.96 17.64 -15.62
C LYS A 91 19.25 16.53 -14.60
N HIS A 92 18.60 16.56 -13.43
CA HIS A 92 18.85 15.61 -12.35
C HIS A 92 18.08 14.30 -12.50
N ILE A 93 17.26 14.14 -13.54
CA ILE A 93 16.63 12.85 -13.90
C ILE A 93 16.96 12.53 -15.35
N ARG A 94 17.48 11.32 -15.58
CA ARG A 94 17.70 10.73 -16.88
C ARG A 94 16.91 9.42 -16.98
N VAL A 95 16.03 9.34 -17.97
CA VAL A 95 15.17 8.17 -18.20
C VAL A 95 15.58 7.52 -19.52
N ASN A 96 15.70 6.20 -19.50
CA ASN A 96 15.94 5.37 -20.67
C ASN A 96 14.95 4.20 -20.71
N PHE A 97 14.32 3.98 -21.86
CA PHE A 97 13.46 2.82 -22.11
C PHE A 97 14.23 1.86 -23.01
N SER A 98 14.71 0.77 -22.47
CA SER A 98 15.48 -0.24 -23.23
C SER A 98 15.38 -1.61 -22.56
N LEU A 99 15.32 -2.65 -23.40
CA LEU A 99 15.41 -4.02 -22.93
C LEU A 99 16.86 -4.36 -22.56
N PRO A 100 17.09 -5.26 -21.58
CA PRO A 100 18.44 -5.69 -21.22
C PRO A 100 19.18 -6.40 -22.36
N ASP A 101 18.45 -6.93 -23.35
CA ASP A 101 18.95 -7.76 -24.45
C ASP A 101 19.41 -6.98 -25.68
N ASP A 102 19.15 -5.66 -25.72
CA ASP A 102 19.44 -4.82 -26.90
C ASP A 102 20.95 -4.72 -27.25
N THR A 103 21.82 -5.35 -26.45
CA THR A 103 23.28 -5.23 -26.56
C THR A 103 23.94 -6.36 -27.36
N GLY A 104 23.19 -7.28 -27.98
CA GLY A 104 23.77 -8.38 -28.78
C GLY A 104 24.61 -9.39 -27.96
N LEU A 105 24.29 -9.58 -26.70
CA LEU A 105 25.00 -10.47 -25.77
C LEU A 105 24.86 -11.95 -26.17
N SER A 106 25.90 -12.74 -25.90
CA SER A 106 25.83 -14.20 -26.00
C SER A 106 24.81 -14.76 -24.98
N ASP A 107 24.23 -15.93 -25.28
CA ASP A 107 23.20 -16.55 -24.44
C ASP A 107 23.65 -16.76 -22.97
N SER A 108 24.92 -17.14 -22.78
CA SER A 108 25.49 -17.33 -21.44
C SER A 108 25.61 -16.03 -20.65
N LEU A 109 25.96 -14.92 -21.31
CA LEU A 109 26.04 -13.60 -20.68
C LEU A 109 24.64 -13.05 -20.39
N ARG A 110 23.69 -13.30 -21.29
CA ARG A 110 22.29 -12.93 -21.12
C ARG A 110 21.67 -13.62 -19.89
N LEU A 111 21.90 -14.93 -19.70
CA LEU A 111 21.43 -15.66 -18.53
C LEU A 111 22.01 -15.08 -17.22
N ARG A 112 23.32 -14.79 -17.20
CA ARG A 112 23.95 -14.16 -16.02
C ARG A 112 23.40 -12.77 -15.72
N LEU A 113 23.12 -11.99 -16.76
CA LEU A 113 22.51 -10.67 -16.62
C LEU A 113 21.11 -10.79 -16.00
N TYR A 114 20.30 -11.72 -16.50
CA TYR A 114 18.96 -11.95 -15.97
C TYR A 114 18.98 -12.44 -14.52
N ASP A 115 19.87 -13.36 -14.18
CA ASP A 115 20.08 -13.79 -12.80
C ASP A 115 20.47 -12.63 -11.88
N SER A 116 21.33 -11.74 -12.37
CA SER A 116 21.73 -10.53 -11.63
C SER A 116 20.55 -9.57 -11.44
N LEU A 117 19.74 -9.34 -12.48
CA LEU A 117 18.55 -8.50 -12.41
C LEU A 117 17.48 -9.09 -11.49
N MET A 118 17.26 -10.41 -11.52
CA MET A 118 16.35 -11.10 -10.61
C MET A 118 16.79 -10.96 -9.14
N ARG A 119 18.09 -11.07 -8.87
CA ARG A 119 18.64 -10.84 -7.52
C ARG A 119 18.44 -9.39 -7.03
N LEU A 120 18.40 -8.43 -7.94
CA LEU A 120 18.06 -7.03 -7.63
C LEU A 120 16.56 -6.81 -7.46
N GLY A 121 15.71 -7.81 -7.70
CA GLY A 121 14.27 -7.73 -7.57
C GLY A 121 13.53 -7.37 -8.87
N VAL A 122 14.21 -7.37 -10.03
CA VAL A 122 13.56 -7.19 -11.34
C VAL A 122 12.67 -8.39 -11.63
N VAL A 123 11.43 -8.13 -12.01
CA VAL A 123 10.42 -9.16 -12.29
C VAL A 123 10.39 -9.48 -13.78
N PHE A 124 10.31 -10.76 -14.09
CA PHE A 124 10.17 -11.30 -15.42
C PHE A 124 8.85 -12.07 -15.54
N GLU A 125 8.06 -11.73 -16.55
CA GLU A 125 6.80 -12.42 -16.87
C GLU A 125 6.87 -13.03 -18.27
N THR A 126 6.05 -14.05 -18.46
CA THR A 126 5.91 -14.72 -19.75
C THR A 126 4.47 -14.58 -20.19
N SER A 127 4.21 -13.81 -21.25
CA SER A 127 2.90 -13.74 -21.88
C SER A 127 2.79 -14.80 -22.96
N GLN A 128 1.62 -15.42 -23.05
CA GLN A 128 1.28 -16.38 -24.10
C GLN A 128 0.08 -15.84 -24.87
N GLU A 129 0.31 -15.20 -26.01
CA GLU A 129 -0.77 -14.81 -26.91
C GLU A 129 -1.06 -15.92 -27.92
N MET A 130 -2.34 -16.27 -28.06
CA MET A 130 -2.81 -17.12 -29.15
C MET A 130 -3.16 -16.22 -30.35
N THR A 131 -2.33 -16.21 -31.37
CA THR A 131 -2.64 -15.50 -32.61
C THR A 131 -3.59 -16.32 -33.46
N ASP A 132 -4.76 -15.76 -33.77
CA ASP A 132 -5.92 -16.38 -34.43
C ASP A 132 -5.62 -16.92 -35.86
N ARG A 133 -4.53 -16.48 -36.50
CA ARG A 133 -4.22 -16.85 -37.88
C ARG A 133 -3.40 -18.12 -38.08
N GLN A 134 -2.71 -18.66 -37.09
CA GLN A 134 -1.84 -19.84 -37.28
C GLN A 134 -1.71 -20.82 -36.11
N LYS A 135 -2.53 -20.75 -35.04
CA LYS A 135 -2.38 -21.60 -33.82
C LYS A 135 -0.93 -21.64 -33.27
N LYS A 136 -0.13 -20.64 -33.55
CA LYS A 136 1.26 -20.56 -33.09
C LYS A 136 1.28 -19.81 -31.76
N LYS A 137 1.69 -20.50 -30.73
CA LYS A 137 1.89 -19.95 -29.39
C LYS A 137 3.15 -19.09 -29.41
N ILE A 138 3.00 -17.77 -29.44
CA ILE A 138 4.14 -16.86 -29.30
C ILE A 138 4.34 -16.65 -27.79
N THR A 139 5.48 -17.08 -27.31
CA THR A 139 5.90 -16.84 -25.92
C THR A 139 6.73 -15.56 -25.92
N GLN A 140 6.19 -14.49 -25.37
CA GLN A 140 6.88 -13.22 -25.26
C GLN A 140 7.27 -12.98 -23.79
N ARG A 141 8.51 -12.54 -23.57
CA ARG A 141 8.98 -12.14 -22.24
C ARG A 141 8.69 -10.67 -22.02
N ILE A 142 8.03 -10.36 -20.91
CA ILE A 142 7.72 -9.02 -20.46
C ILE A 142 8.48 -8.75 -19.16
N ILE A 143 9.05 -7.56 -19.03
CA ILE A 143 9.78 -7.15 -17.84
C ILE A 143 9.10 -5.90 -17.25
N PRO A 144 8.04 -6.08 -16.42
CA PRO A 144 7.27 -4.98 -15.86
C PRO A 144 8.01 -4.33 -14.69
N SER A 145 9.21 -3.87 -14.95
CA SER A 145 10.11 -3.32 -13.92
C SER A 145 10.91 -2.15 -14.45
N ALA A 146 11.36 -1.30 -13.52
CA ALA A 146 12.37 -0.29 -13.75
C ALA A 146 13.52 -0.45 -12.77
N LEU A 147 14.72 -0.02 -13.15
CA LEU A 147 15.91 -0.01 -12.29
C LEU A 147 16.34 1.43 -12.09
N ILE A 148 16.50 1.85 -10.83
CA ILE A 148 16.91 3.20 -10.47
C ILE A 148 18.30 3.15 -9.86
N SER A 149 19.22 3.94 -10.38
CA SER A 149 20.59 4.08 -9.88
C SER A 149 20.92 5.56 -9.63
N PHE A 150 21.77 5.83 -8.64
CA PHE A 150 22.09 7.20 -8.23
C PHE A 150 23.58 7.47 -8.23
N ARG A 151 24.39 6.78 -7.44
CA ARG A 151 25.83 6.97 -7.34
C ARG A 151 26.57 5.69 -7.69
N GLU A 152 27.77 5.83 -8.27
CA GLU A 152 28.65 4.68 -8.47
C GLU A 152 28.96 3.98 -7.14
N GLY A 153 28.89 2.67 -7.13
CA GLY A 153 29.12 1.85 -5.92
C GLY A 153 27.89 1.69 -5.02
N GLN A 154 26.79 2.42 -5.25
CA GLN A 154 25.53 2.21 -4.56
C GLN A 154 24.67 1.19 -5.33
N ALA A 155 24.13 0.21 -4.61
CA ALA A 155 23.24 -0.78 -5.24
C ALA A 155 22.00 -0.09 -5.83
N PRO A 156 21.63 -0.39 -7.08
CA PRO A 156 20.42 0.14 -7.68
C PRO A 156 19.18 -0.49 -7.05
N ILE A 157 18.05 0.21 -7.13
CA ILE A 157 16.76 -0.27 -6.63
C ILE A 157 15.87 -0.65 -7.82
N ALA A 158 15.33 -1.86 -7.80
CA ALA A 158 14.32 -2.30 -8.74
C ALA A 158 12.92 -1.85 -8.29
N VAL A 159 12.15 -1.32 -9.23
CA VAL A 159 10.77 -0.92 -9.05
C VAL A 159 9.88 -1.87 -9.85
N ASP A 160 9.04 -2.64 -9.18
CA ASP A 160 8.00 -3.45 -9.82
C ASP A 160 6.83 -2.54 -10.22
N LEU A 161 6.57 -2.43 -11.52
CA LEU A 161 5.53 -1.56 -12.08
C LEU A 161 4.12 -2.14 -11.95
N ARG A 162 3.99 -3.44 -11.65
CA ARG A 162 2.69 -4.11 -11.50
C ARG A 162 1.97 -3.65 -10.24
N SER A 163 0.67 -3.90 -10.18
CA SER A 163 -0.08 -3.72 -8.95
C SER A 163 0.32 -4.78 -7.91
N SER A 164 0.47 -4.36 -6.65
CA SER A 164 0.48 -5.29 -5.52
C SER A 164 -0.93 -5.83 -5.23
N ARG A 165 -1.97 -5.13 -5.70
CA ARG A 165 -3.38 -5.49 -5.52
C ARG A 165 -3.93 -6.13 -6.79
N LYS A 166 -4.37 -7.39 -6.69
CA LYS A 166 -5.15 -8.07 -7.72
C LYS A 166 -6.63 -7.87 -7.47
N ILE A 167 -7.35 -7.41 -8.48
CA ILE A 167 -8.80 -7.18 -8.40
C ILE A 167 -9.49 -8.29 -9.17
N PHE A 168 -10.47 -8.95 -8.53
CA PHE A 168 -11.23 -10.04 -9.10
C PHE A 168 -12.67 -9.62 -9.36
N HIS A 169 -13.30 -10.20 -10.38
CA HIS A 169 -14.71 -9.96 -10.64
C HIS A 169 -15.57 -10.40 -9.44
N PRO A 170 -16.50 -9.56 -8.97
CA PRO A 170 -17.24 -9.80 -7.71
C PRO A 170 -18.08 -11.10 -7.73
N PHE A 171 -18.52 -11.53 -8.90
CA PHE A 171 -19.31 -12.77 -9.05
C PHE A 171 -18.46 -14.06 -9.10
N ASP A 172 -17.14 -13.93 -9.29
CA ASP A 172 -16.24 -15.08 -9.41
C ASP A 172 -15.57 -15.45 -8.08
N VAL A 173 -15.82 -14.70 -7.00
CA VAL A 173 -15.20 -14.93 -5.69
C VAL A 173 -15.56 -16.31 -5.11
N LEU A 174 -16.71 -16.87 -5.51
CA LEU A 174 -17.17 -18.21 -5.11
C LEU A 174 -16.56 -19.34 -5.96
N ASN A 175 -15.96 -19.03 -7.10
CA ASN A 175 -15.34 -20.01 -7.97
C ASN A 175 -13.98 -20.47 -7.40
N GLU A 176 -13.59 -21.70 -7.72
CA GLU A 176 -12.28 -22.25 -7.32
C GLU A 176 -11.12 -21.44 -7.90
N THR A 177 -11.32 -20.86 -9.09
CA THR A 177 -10.38 -19.97 -9.78
C THR A 177 -11.09 -18.66 -10.14
N PRO A 178 -11.07 -17.65 -9.25
CA PRO A 178 -11.67 -16.37 -9.54
C PRO A 178 -10.95 -15.69 -10.71
N ARG A 179 -11.74 -15.12 -11.63
CA ARG A 179 -11.20 -14.41 -12.79
C ARG A 179 -10.71 -13.02 -12.38
N GLU A 180 -9.46 -12.71 -12.69
CA GLU A 180 -8.88 -11.40 -12.47
C GLU A 180 -9.49 -10.36 -13.42
N ASP A 181 -9.84 -9.18 -12.88
CA ASP A 181 -10.17 -7.98 -13.65
C ASP A 181 -8.85 -7.26 -13.98
N GLU A 182 -8.30 -7.59 -15.15
CA GLU A 182 -7.01 -7.07 -15.60
C GLU A 182 -7.02 -5.54 -15.74
N ASP A 183 -8.14 -4.94 -16.18
CA ASP A 183 -8.25 -3.50 -16.32
C ASP A 183 -8.24 -2.79 -14.96
N ALA A 184 -8.98 -3.29 -13.99
CA ALA A 184 -9.00 -2.75 -12.64
C ALA A 184 -7.64 -2.96 -11.93
N THR A 185 -7.01 -4.12 -12.09
CA THR A 185 -5.67 -4.42 -11.55
C THR A 185 -4.62 -3.47 -12.13
N ARG A 186 -4.64 -3.21 -13.45
CA ARG A 186 -3.74 -2.25 -14.09
C ARG A 186 -3.96 -0.83 -13.59
N ASN A 187 -5.21 -0.38 -13.45
CA ASN A 187 -5.50 0.96 -12.93
C ASN A 187 -4.94 1.14 -11.50
N ALA A 188 -5.00 0.10 -10.68
CA ALA A 188 -4.37 0.09 -9.37
C ALA A 188 -2.82 0.16 -9.48
N ALA A 189 -2.21 -0.46 -10.50
CA ALA A 189 -0.79 -0.31 -10.78
C ALA A 189 -0.41 1.13 -11.13
N GLU A 190 -1.15 1.75 -12.07
CA GLU A 190 -0.93 3.15 -12.49
C GLU A 190 -1.05 4.12 -11.31
N ALA A 191 -2.03 3.92 -10.41
CA ALA A 191 -2.24 4.75 -9.23
C ALA A 191 -1.03 4.78 -8.28
N LEU A 192 -0.28 3.70 -8.22
CA LEU A 192 0.86 3.54 -7.33
C LEU A 192 2.21 3.93 -7.96
N LEU A 193 2.28 4.18 -9.28
CA LEU A 193 3.55 4.48 -9.96
C LEU A 193 4.29 5.67 -9.32
N GLU A 194 3.59 6.79 -9.08
CA GLU A 194 4.20 7.97 -8.45
C GLU A 194 4.87 7.62 -7.13
N TYR A 195 4.14 6.90 -6.27
CA TYR A 195 4.69 6.49 -4.98
C TYR A 195 5.91 5.59 -5.14
N LYS A 196 5.84 4.57 -6.00
CA LYS A 196 6.92 3.59 -6.21
C LYS A 196 8.20 4.23 -6.70
N PHE A 197 8.12 5.13 -7.69
CA PHE A 197 9.28 5.86 -8.18
C PHE A 197 9.82 6.87 -7.18
N ALA A 198 8.95 7.65 -6.55
CA ALA A 198 9.35 8.62 -5.54
C ALA A 198 10.01 7.95 -4.33
N ASP A 199 9.46 6.84 -3.86
CA ASP A 199 10.00 6.07 -2.74
C ASP A 199 11.39 5.47 -3.07
N ALA A 200 11.57 4.91 -4.25
CA ALA A 200 12.87 4.37 -4.67
C ALA A 200 13.93 5.49 -4.84
N ILE A 201 13.53 6.66 -5.36
CA ILE A 201 14.42 7.83 -5.42
C ILE A 201 14.77 8.31 -4.00
N ASP A 202 13.79 8.41 -3.09
CA ASP A 202 14.05 8.80 -1.70
C ASP A 202 15.01 7.84 -1.01
N GLN A 203 14.83 6.54 -1.16
CA GLN A 203 15.74 5.54 -0.57
C GLN A 203 17.19 5.71 -1.04
N LEU A 204 17.41 6.08 -2.31
CA LEU A 204 18.74 6.30 -2.87
C LEU A 204 19.36 7.65 -2.47
N THR A 205 18.54 8.68 -2.25
CA THR A 205 18.97 10.06 -2.07
C THR A 205 18.93 10.54 -0.62
N ARG A 206 18.24 9.83 0.27
CA ARG A 206 18.14 10.22 1.69
C ARG A 206 19.49 10.21 2.38
N ARG A 207 19.76 11.25 3.18
CA ARG A 207 21.04 11.43 3.88
C ARG A 207 21.19 10.51 5.08
N GLN A 208 20.10 10.19 5.74
CA GLN A 208 20.09 9.32 6.92
C GLN A 208 19.09 8.19 6.73
N ILE A 209 19.55 6.98 6.98
CA ILE A 209 18.70 5.79 6.97
C ILE A 209 18.06 5.67 8.36
N PRO A 210 16.71 5.65 8.48
CA PRO A 210 16.05 5.51 9.77
C PRO A 210 16.48 4.22 10.49
N VAL A 211 16.64 4.30 11.80
CA VAL A 211 16.96 3.16 12.65
C VAL A 211 15.67 2.58 13.20
N VAL A 212 15.44 1.31 12.93
CA VAL A 212 14.32 0.54 13.47
C VAL A 212 14.90 -0.59 14.32
N ALA A 213 14.38 -0.82 15.52
CA ALA A 213 14.87 -1.88 16.36
C ALA A 213 13.81 -2.96 16.61
N TYR A 214 14.21 -4.19 16.42
CA TYR A 214 13.47 -5.38 16.81
C TYR A 214 13.67 -5.63 18.30
N VAL A 215 12.58 -5.63 19.08
CA VAL A 215 12.63 -5.83 20.52
C VAL A 215 12.78 -7.32 20.83
N THR A 216 13.59 -7.63 21.81
CA THR A 216 13.78 -8.98 22.39
C THR A 216 13.77 -8.90 23.91
N GLY A 217 13.55 -10.03 24.57
CA GLY A 217 13.55 -10.13 26.04
C GLY A 217 12.27 -10.71 26.63
N ASN A 218 11.17 -10.73 25.84
CA ASN A 218 9.89 -11.28 26.29
C ASN A 218 9.45 -12.48 25.42
N GLY A 219 10.42 -13.25 24.90
CA GLY A 219 10.16 -14.47 24.13
C GLY A 219 9.79 -14.21 22.67
N GLU A 220 10.16 -13.07 22.14
CA GLU A 220 10.03 -12.75 20.71
C GLU A 220 10.90 -13.70 19.88
N PRO A 221 10.40 -14.19 18.71
CA PRO A 221 11.15 -15.15 17.90
C PRO A 221 12.41 -14.53 17.29
N ILE A 222 13.50 -15.31 17.27
CA ILE A 222 14.79 -14.96 16.65
C ILE A 222 15.24 -16.03 15.64
N ASP A 223 14.34 -16.91 15.27
CA ASP A 223 14.55 -18.03 14.37
C ASP A 223 14.12 -17.73 12.92
N TYR A 224 14.06 -18.76 12.09
CA TYR A 224 13.70 -18.64 10.68
C TYR A 224 12.28 -18.13 10.44
N SER A 225 11.40 -18.11 11.44
CA SER A 225 10.03 -17.58 11.30
C SER A 225 9.96 -16.07 11.13
N VAL A 226 11.06 -15.35 11.36
CA VAL A 226 11.19 -13.89 11.16
C VAL A 226 12.26 -13.55 10.10
N SER A 227 12.73 -14.52 9.33
CA SER A 227 13.80 -14.30 8.36
C SER A 227 13.40 -13.32 7.25
N ASP A 228 12.18 -13.42 6.70
CA ASP A 228 11.68 -12.51 5.68
C ASP A 228 11.48 -11.09 6.24
N LEU A 229 10.99 -10.97 7.48
CA LEU A 229 10.90 -9.69 8.19
C LEU A 229 12.27 -9.01 8.30
N VAL A 230 13.28 -9.76 8.75
CA VAL A 230 14.66 -9.25 8.92
C VAL A 230 15.26 -8.83 7.59
N GLU A 231 15.06 -9.61 6.52
CA GLU A 231 15.53 -9.28 5.18
C GLU A 231 14.90 -7.98 4.66
N VAL A 232 13.58 -7.88 4.75
CA VAL A 232 12.83 -6.69 4.31
C VAL A 232 13.29 -5.43 5.05
N LEU A 233 13.47 -5.53 6.37
CA LEU A 233 13.88 -4.39 7.18
C LEU A 233 15.33 -3.98 6.90
N ARG A 234 16.26 -4.92 6.74
CA ARG A 234 17.67 -4.62 6.42
C ARG A 234 17.85 -3.95 5.07
N ASN A 235 17.00 -4.27 4.11
CA ASN A 235 17.06 -3.68 2.77
C ASN A 235 16.61 -2.20 2.75
N ARG A 236 15.87 -1.75 3.78
CA ARG A 236 15.24 -0.43 3.76
C ARG A 236 15.62 0.46 4.92
N TYR A 237 15.94 -0.13 6.08
CA TYR A 237 16.25 0.56 7.33
C TYR A 237 17.55 0.07 7.93
N ARG A 238 18.12 0.85 8.84
CA ARG A 238 19.17 0.35 9.72
C ARG A 238 18.49 -0.47 10.82
N LEU A 239 18.49 -1.79 10.67
CA LEU A 239 17.89 -2.70 11.64
C LEU A 239 18.85 -2.93 12.82
N GLY A 240 18.38 -2.62 14.04
CA GLY A 240 18.98 -2.99 15.31
C GLY A 240 18.19 -4.08 16.02
N ILE A 241 18.81 -4.77 16.95
CA ILE A 241 18.13 -5.64 17.93
C ILE A 241 18.27 -4.96 19.28
N PHE A 242 17.15 -4.81 19.99
CA PHE A 242 17.12 -4.18 21.29
C PHE A 242 16.60 -5.16 22.36
N ASP A 243 17.50 -5.54 23.28
CA ASP A 243 17.15 -6.39 24.42
C ASP A 243 16.56 -5.52 25.55
N LEU A 244 15.24 -5.64 25.76
CA LEU A 244 14.50 -4.85 26.73
C LEU A 244 14.97 -5.11 28.18
N LYS A 245 15.55 -6.30 28.46
CA LYS A 245 16.07 -6.64 29.79
C LYS A 245 17.35 -5.86 30.11
N LYS A 246 18.10 -5.39 29.11
CA LYS A 246 19.41 -4.74 29.29
C LYS A 246 19.37 -3.22 29.47
N GLY A 247 18.27 -2.53 29.08
CA GLY A 247 18.25 -1.08 29.20
C GLY A 247 16.97 -0.40 28.73
N PHE A 248 17.02 0.93 28.68
CA PHE A 248 15.97 1.77 28.15
C PHE A 248 16.24 2.07 26.67
N PRO A 249 15.24 1.95 25.78
CA PRO A 249 15.40 2.38 24.39
C PRO A 249 15.46 3.93 24.32
N ASP A 250 16.34 4.44 23.45
CA ASP A 250 16.52 5.89 23.25
C ASP A 250 15.83 6.36 21.95
N ALA A 251 14.77 7.17 22.10
CA ALA A 251 13.98 7.67 20.96
C ALA A 251 14.77 8.61 20.02
N ARG A 252 15.93 9.14 20.43
CA ARG A 252 16.83 9.91 19.57
C ARG A 252 17.64 9.04 18.61
N GLN A 253 17.93 7.80 19.03
CA GLN A 253 18.75 6.85 18.27
C GLN A 253 17.91 5.87 17.47
N VAL A 254 16.76 5.47 18.00
CA VAL A 254 15.85 4.51 17.39
C VAL A 254 14.52 5.20 17.13
N GLN A 255 14.15 5.32 15.86
CA GLN A 255 12.93 6.01 15.43
C GLN A 255 11.68 5.16 15.65
N ALA A 256 11.78 3.83 15.54
CA ALA A 256 10.66 2.93 15.81
C ALA A 256 11.12 1.61 16.43
N LEU A 257 10.32 1.09 17.36
CA LEU A 257 10.45 -0.25 17.92
C LEU A 257 9.41 -1.20 17.28
N LEU A 258 9.82 -2.43 17.05
CA LEU A 258 8.96 -3.53 16.62
C LEU A 258 8.91 -4.56 17.73
N VAL A 259 7.73 -4.77 18.32
CA VAL A 259 7.43 -5.85 19.28
C VAL A 259 6.65 -6.90 18.52
N VAL A 260 7.26 -8.07 18.27
CA VAL A 260 6.69 -9.09 17.39
C VAL A 260 6.56 -10.42 18.14
N LYS A 261 5.34 -10.90 18.25
CA LYS A 261 4.99 -12.23 18.80
C LYS A 261 5.67 -12.54 20.15
N PRO A 262 5.57 -11.64 21.16
CA PRO A 262 6.06 -11.96 22.50
C PRO A 262 5.30 -13.18 23.03
N THR A 263 6.00 -14.05 23.78
CA THR A 263 5.44 -15.27 24.36
C THR A 263 5.54 -15.31 25.87
N GLN A 264 6.21 -14.33 26.47
CA GLN A 264 6.38 -14.19 27.92
C GLN A 264 5.78 -12.88 28.40
N GLU A 265 5.37 -12.83 29.65
CA GLU A 265 4.81 -11.64 30.30
C GLU A 265 5.78 -10.46 30.33
N PHE A 266 5.25 -9.25 30.24
CA PHE A 266 5.99 -8.00 30.43
C PHE A 266 5.93 -7.59 31.89
N SER A 267 7.09 -7.52 32.54
CA SER A 267 7.20 -6.99 33.88
C SER A 267 6.86 -5.50 33.95
N GLU A 268 6.57 -4.97 35.16
CA GLU A 268 6.36 -3.53 35.32
C GLU A 268 7.57 -2.70 34.88
N GLU A 269 8.79 -3.25 35.01
CA GLU A 269 10.00 -2.59 34.48
C GLU A 269 10.05 -2.56 32.97
N ASP A 270 9.67 -3.65 32.29
CA ASP A 270 9.60 -3.69 30.83
C ASP A 270 8.58 -2.70 30.30
N LYS A 271 7.39 -2.66 30.91
CA LYS A 271 6.34 -1.69 30.58
C LYS A 271 6.81 -0.25 30.82
N LEU A 272 7.53 0.02 31.91
CA LEU A 272 8.09 1.35 32.18
C LEU A 272 9.09 1.78 31.11
N LYS A 273 9.96 0.88 30.65
CA LYS A 273 10.94 1.17 29.60
C LYS A 273 10.26 1.54 28.28
N LEU A 274 9.26 0.78 27.87
CA LEU A 274 8.48 1.05 26.65
C LEU A 274 7.63 2.31 26.80
N ASP A 275 7.00 2.51 27.96
CA ASP A 275 6.21 3.70 28.25
C ASP A 275 7.06 4.97 28.16
N GLN A 276 8.21 5.00 28.83
CA GLN A 276 9.08 6.17 28.80
C GLN A 276 9.72 6.42 27.42
N TYR A 277 9.96 5.37 26.63
CA TYR A 277 10.35 5.53 25.24
C TYR A 277 9.26 6.26 24.42
N VAL A 278 7.98 5.88 24.60
CA VAL A 278 6.84 6.57 23.97
C VAL A 278 6.73 8.01 24.49
N MET A 279 6.91 8.23 25.81
CA MET A 279 6.88 9.57 26.39
C MET A 279 7.99 10.49 25.83
N GLN A 280 9.12 9.94 25.40
CA GLN A 280 10.20 10.66 24.72
C GLN A 280 9.94 10.87 23.20
N GLY A 281 8.75 10.53 22.70
CA GLY A 281 8.37 10.65 21.30
C GLY A 281 8.72 9.44 20.43
N GLY A 282 9.13 8.34 21.04
CA GLY A 282 9.38 7.06 20.37
C GLY A 282 8.10 6.45 19.82
N LYS A 283 8.22 5.63 18.78
CA LYS A 283 7.12 5.02 18.06
C LYS A 283 7.22 3.51 18.16
N ILE A 284 6.09 2.83 18.36
CA ILE A 284 6.07 1.36 18.49
C ILE A 284 5.04 0.77 17.53
N ILE A 285 5.40 -0.33 16.88
CA ILE A 285 4.45 -1.23 16.23
C ILE A 285 4.38 -2.51 17.04
N TRP A 286 3.19 -2.82 17.49
CA TRP A 286 2.88 -4.00 18.28
C TRP A 286 2.24 -5.05 17.38
N PHE A 287 2.82 -6.23 17.26
CA PHE A 287 2.25 -7.41 16.63
C PHE A 287 2.07 -8.48 17.70
N ILE A 288 0.85 -8.61 18.22
CA ILE A 288 0.54 -9.35 19.43
C ILE A 288 -0.45 -10.48 19.16
N ASP A 289 -0.04 -11.71 19.43
CA ASP A 289 -0.97 -12.84 19.53
C ASP A 289 -1.50 -12.88 20.96
N LYS A 290 -2.71 -12.42 21.18
CA LYS A 290 -3.33 -12.41 22.52
C LYS A 290 -3.59 -13.82 23.03
N LEU A 291 -4.02 -14.72 22.15
CA LEU A 291 -4.30 -16.11 22.48
C LEU A 291 -3.19 -17.04 21.96
N HIS A 292 -2.99 -18.13 22.66
CA HIS A 292 -2.16 -19.23 22.17
C HIS A 292 -2.97 -20.05 21.16
N ALA A 293 -2.83 -19.70 19.87
CA ALA A 293 -3.51 -20.34 18.77
C ALA A 293 -2.52 -20.55 17.61
N GLU A 294 -2.21 -21.82 17.30
CA GLU A 294 -1.23 -22.19 16.29
C GLU A 294 -1.70 -23.39 15.47
N LEU A 295 -1.39 -23.38 14.16
CA LEU A 295 -1.77 -24.47 13.25
C LEU A 295 -1.13 -25.82 13.66
N ASP A 296 0.11 -25.78 14.15
CA ASP A 296 0.83 -26.98 14.62
C ASP A 296 0.11 -27.66 15.79
N SER A 297 -0.53 -26.90 16.66
CA SER A 297 -1.34 -27.43 17.76
C SER A 297 -2.55 -28.21 17.25
N LEU A 298 -3.17 -27.74 16.16
CA LEU A 298 -4.28 -28.41 15.50
C LEU A 298 -3.84 -29.75 14.87
N MET A 299 -2.69 -29.77 14.22
CA MET A 299 -2.16 -30.96 13.56
C MET A 299 -1.74 -32.04 14.56
N ARG A 300 -1.21 -31.64 15.74
CA ARG A 300 -0.80 -32.59 16.81
C ARG A 300 -2.00 -33.17 17.59
N ASN A 301 -3.07 -32.42 17.75
CA ASN A 301 -4.19 -32.75 18.63
C ASN A 301 -5.44 -33.32 17.91
N GLN A 302 -5.26 -34.03 16.80
CA GLN A 302 -6.34 -34.74 16.08
C GLN A 302 -7.54 -33.84 15.73
N ALA A 303 -7.26 -32.70 15.08
CA ALA A 303 -8.24 -31.79 14.49
C ALA A 303 -8.99 -30.81 15.41
N SER A 304 -8.66 -30.73 16.71
CA SER A 304 -9.19 -29.67 17.59
C SER A 304 -8.28 -29.40 18.80
N TYR A 305 -8.26 -28.15 19.27
CA TYR A 305 -7.61 -27.74 20.53
C TYR A 305 -8.28 -26.49 21.09
N THR A 306 -8.00 -26.17 22.34
CA THR A 306 -8.51 -24.97 22.98
C THR A 306 -7.47 -23.88 23.02
N ALA A 307 -7.77 -22.72 22.43
CA ALA A 307 -6.97 -21.53 22.51
C ALA A 307 -7.25 -20.77 23.83
N TYR A 308 -6.21 -20.30 24.49
CA TYR A 308 -6.26 -19.61 25.79
C TYR A 308 -5.36 -18.37 25.80
N ASP A 309 -5.61 -17.45 26.73
CA ASP A 309 -4.81 -16.22 26.91
C ASP A 309 -3.34 -16.54 27.18
N ARG A 310 -2.44 -15.83 26.51
CA ARG A 310 -0.98 -15.95 26.71
C ARG A 310 -0.50 -15.33 28.02
N GLY A 311 -1.28 -14.45 28.67
CA GLY A 311 -0.88 -13.78 29.91
C GLY A 311 0.28 -12.80 29.72
N LEU A 312 0.25 -12.00 28.65
CA LEU A 312 1.36 -11.08 28.32
C LEU A 312 1.46 -9.85 29.22
N GLU A 313 0.45 -9.57 30.04
CA GLU A 313 0.37 -8.43 30.97
C GLU A 313 0.53 -7.05 30.28
N LEU A 314 0.04 -6.92 29.03
CA LEU A 314 0.07 -5.68 28.25
C LEU A 314 -1.26 -4.91 28.26
N ASP A 315 -2.30 -5.45 28.86
CA ASP A 315 -3.66 -4.90 28.79
C ASP A 315 -3.75 -3.50 29.40
N ASP A 316 -3.07 -3.24 30.52
CA ASP A 316 -3.06 -1.96 31.22
C ASP A 316 -2.40 -0.83 30.40
N ILE A 317 -1.24 -1.08 29.78
CA ILE A 317 -0.53 -0.10 28.96
C ILE A 317 -1.28 0.19 27.66
N LEU A 318 -1.78 -0.83 26.97
CA LEU A 318 -2.55 -0.67 25.74
C LEU A 318 -3.88 0.04 26.01
N PHE A 319 -4.57 -0.30 27.13
CA PHE A 319 -5.78 0.38 27.56
C PHE A 319 -5.53 1.86 27.86
N ARG A 320 -4.43 2.16 28.53
CA ARG A 320 -4.01 3.55 28.82
C ARG A 320 -3.80 4.34 27.54
N TYR A 321 -3.27 3.69 26.49
CA TYR A 321 -3.03 4.30 25.18
C TYR A 321 -4.28 4.36 24.29
N GLY A 322 -5.36 3.68 24.68
CA GLY A 322 -6.67 3.84 24.05
C GLY A 322 -7.13 2.66 23.18
N VAL A 323 -6.56 1.47 23.37
CA VAL A 323 -7.03 0.22 22.75
C VAL A 323 -7.00 -0.94 23.77
N ARG A 324 -7.80 -1.95 23.48
CA ARG A 324 -7.79 -3.23 24.18
C ARG A 324 -7.84 -4.35 23.15
N ILE A 325 -6.88 -5.26 23.19
CA ILE A 325 -6.95 -6.52 22.44
C ILE A 325 -7.89 -7.45 23.22
N ARG A 326 -8.92 -7.96 22.55
CA ARG A 326 -9.91 -8.83 23.19
C ARG A 326 -9.37 -10.24 23.35
N ASN A 327 -9.88 -10.94 24.37
CA ASN A 327 -9.61 -12.37 24.58
C ASN A 327 -10.53 -13.21 23.70
N ASP A 328 -10.40 -13.09 22.38
CA ASP A 328 -11.21 -13.81 21.41
C ASP A 328 -10.40 -14.18 20.16
N LEU A 329 -10.95 -15.06 19.36
CA LEU A 329 -10.52 -15.33 17.99
C LEU A 329 -11.57 -14.84 17.01
N LEU A 330 -11.14 -14.11 16.01
CA LEU A 330 -12.00 -13.66 14.92
C LEU A 330 -12.09 -14.74 13.83
N GLN A 331 -13.28 -14.88 13.30
CA GLN A 331 -13.58 -15.69 12.12
C GLN A 331 -14.34 -14.86 11.10
N ASP A 332 -14.11 -15.14 9.80
CA ASP A 332 -14.82 -14.51 8.70
C ASP A 332 -15.09 -15.53 7.58
N LEU A 333 -16.24 -15.40 6.92
CA LEU A 333 -16.56 -16.24 5.75
C LEU A 333 -15.69 -15.89 4.54
N ASN A 334 -15.22 -14.65 4.44
CA ASN A 334 -14.22 -14.23 3.46
C ASN A 334 -12.80 -14.56 3.98
N CYS A 335 -12.37 -15.80 3.72
CA CYS A 335 -11.18 -16.40 4.33
C CYS A 335 -10.36 -17.21 3.33
N ALA A 336 -9.13 -17.55 3.73
CA ALA A 336 -8.28 -18.45 2.98
C ALA A 336 -8.83 -19.89 2.99
N LYS A 337 -8.51 -20.63 1.94
CA LYS A 337 -8.85 -22.06 1.81
C LYS A 337 -7.64 -22.89 2.22
N ILE A 338 -7.83 -23.86 3.10
CA ILE A 338 -6.80 -24.81 3.51
C ILE A 338 -7.03 -26.18 2.87
N PRO A 339 -5.97 -26.95 2.54
CA PRO A 339 -6.10 -28.30 2.05
C PRO A 339 -6.39 -29.27 3.19
N ILE A 340 -7.42 -30.09 3.03
CA ILE A 340 -7.74 -31.21 3.92
C ILE A 340 -7.73 -32.52 3.15
N VAL A 341 -7.40 -33.61 3.81
CA VAL A 341 -7.50 -34.96 3.26
C VAL A 341 -8.95 -35.41 3.35
N VAL A 342 -9.58 -35.68 2.22
CA VAL A 342 -10.99 -36.14 2.14
C VAL A 342 -11.13 -37.62 1.77
N GLY A 343 -10.01 -38.29 1.45
CA GLY A 343 -9.98 -39.68 1.08
C GLY A 343 -8.59 -40.12 0.63
N SER A 344 -8.49 -41.31 0.08
CA SER A 344 -7.26 -41.84 -0.53
C SER A 344 -7.58 -42.41 -1.92
N ASN A 345 -6.63 -42.17 -2.85
CA ASN A 345 -6.66 -42.80 -4.16
C ASN A 345 -6.40 -44.32 -4.06
N PRO A 346 -6.66 -45.13 -5.11
CA PRO A 346 -6.34 -46.56 -5.11
C PRO A 346 -4.86 -46.88 -4.91
N ASP A 347 -3.94 -45.93 -5.21
CA ASP A 347 -2.48 -46.03 -5.01
C ASP A 347 -2.04 -45.66 -3.58
N GLY A 348 -3.01 -45.33 -2.69
CA GLY A 348 -2.73 -44.92 -1.31
C GLY A 348 -2.39 -43.42 -1.15
N SER A 349 -2.28 -42.65 -2.23
CA SER A 349 -2.03 -41.20 -2.15
C SER A 349 -3.26 -40.46 -1.61
N PRO A 350 -3.09 -39.40 -0.75
CA PRO A 350 -4.21 -38.66 -0.18
C PRO A 350 -4.93 -37.82 -1.24
N VAL A 351 -6.26 -37.86 -1.25
CA VAL A 351 -7.09 -36.95 -2.03
C VAL A 351 -7.27 -35.67 -1.21
N MET A 352 -6.68 -34.57 -1.71
CA MET A 352 -6.73 -33.25 -1.05
C MET A 352 -7.89 -32.42 -1.61
N ARG A 353 -8.65 -31.78 -0.74
CA ARG A 353 -9.66 -30.78 -1.09
C ARG A 353 -9.41 -29.50 -0.35
N ARG A 354 -9.50 -28.34 -1.04
CA ARG A 354 -9.39 -27.02 -0.42
C ARG A 354 -10.75 -26.58 0.12
N ILE A 355 -10.82 -26.30 1.42
CA ILE A 355 -12.03 -25.79 2.09
C ILE A 355 -11.78 -24.40 2.67
N PRO A 356 -12.76 -23.49 2.65
CA PRO A 356 -12.69 -22.23 3.38
C PRO A 356 -12.46 -22.48 4.87
N TRP A 357 -11.51 -21.77 5.46
CA TRP A 357 -11.26 -21.92 6.89
C TRP A 357 -11.29 -20.56 7.61
N PRO A 358 -12.40 -20.26 8.32
CA PRO A 358 -12.70 -18.92 8.84
C PRO A 358 -11.68 -18.31 9.79
N TYR A 359 -10.80 -19.09 10.40
CA TYR A 359 -9.72 -18.60 11.26
C TYR A 359 -8.58 -17.89 10.52
N TYR A 360 -8.59 -17.94 9.18
CA TYR A 360 -7.66 -17.21 8.31
C TYR A 360 -8.45 -16.17 7.50
N PRO A 361 -9.06 -15.17 8.17
CA PRO A 361 -9.86 -14.15 7.50
C PRO A 361 -9.00 -13.28 6.60
N PHE A 362 -9.56 -12.74 5.52
CA PHE A 362 -8.89 -11.70 4.77
C PHE A 362 -9.21 -10.34 5.37
N LEU A 363 -8.16 -9.56 5.66
CA LEU A 363 -8.31 -8.20 6.14
C LEU A 363 -8.18 -7.20 5.01
N SER A 364 -8.92 -6.12 5.10
CA SER A 364 -8.85 -4.99 4.17
C SER A 364 -8.84 -3.65 4.89
N GLY A 365 -8.33 -2.62 4.21
CA GLY A 365 -8.40 -1.24 4.69
C GLY A 365 -9.85 -0.73 4.64
N ARG A 366 -10.34 -0.19 5.75
CA ARG A 366 -11.71 0.36 5.86
C ARG A 366 -11.76 1.88 5.76
N THR A 367 -10.67 2.53 6.09
CA THR A 367 -10.52 3.98 6.01
C THR A 367 -9.53 4.34 4.90
N PRO A 368 -9.74 5.47 4.18
CA PRO A 368 -8.78 5.94 3.18
C PRO A 368 -7.52 6.48 3.88
N HIS A 369 -6.76 5.59 4.52
CA HIS A 369 -5.53 5.95 5.22
C HIS A 369 -4.31 5.47 4.42
N PRO A 370 -3.22 6.26 4.31
CA PRO A 370 -2.05 5.90 3.49
C PRO A 370 -1.41 4.55 3.81
N ILE A 371 -1.55 4.07 5.03
CA ILE A 371 -1.03 2.75 5.44
C ILE A 371 -1.82 1.62 4.78
N SER A 372 -3.15 1.76 4.70
CA SER A 372 -4.06 0.70 4.25
C SER A 372 -4.76 0.98 2.92
N ALA A 373 -4.61 2.19 2.36
CA ALA A 373 -5.16 2.54 1.06
C ALA A 373 -4.43 1.77 -0.05
N ASN A 374 -5.18 1.30 -1.05
CA ASN A 374 -4.65 0.60 -2.22
C ASN A 374 -3.82 -0.66 -1.92
N LEU A 375 -3.99 -1.24 -0.71
CA LEU A 375 -3.44 -2.55 -0.38
C LEU A 375 -4.34 -3.66 -0.92
N ASP A 376 -3.73 -4.75 -1.34
CA ASP A 376 -4.40 -6.02 -1.49
C ASP A 376 -4.81 -6.60 -0.12
N ARG A 377 -5.49 -7.73 -0.13
CA ARG A 377 -5.88 -8.44 1.09
C ARG A 377 -4.64 -8.75 1.93
N VAL A 378 -4.78 -8.54 3.23
CA VAL A 378 -3.76 -8.91 4.23
C VAL A 378 -4.23 -10.18 4.91
N LEU A 379 -3.33 -11.15 5.08
CA LEU A 379 -3.62 -12.44 5.68
C LEU A 379 -3.13 -12.52 7.12
N PRO A 380 -4.01 -12.45 8.12
CA PRO A 380 -3.70 -12.83 9.50
C PRO A 380 -3.92 -14.33 9.71
N VAL A 381 -3.41 -14.82 10.82
CA VAL A 381 -3.55 -16.22 11.24
C VAL A 381 -4.00 -16.24 12.70
N PHE A 382 -5.25 -16.57 12.96
CA PHE A 382 -5.88 -16.53 14.29
C PHE A 382 -5.93 -15.13 14.94
N PRO A 383 -6.39 -14.08 14.25
CA PRO A 383 -6.41 -12.75 14.82
C PRO A 383 -7.42 -12.62 15.96
N SER A 384 -7.11 -11.76 16.90
CA SER A 384 -8.04 -11.28 17.94
C SER A 384 -8.69 -9.96 17.55
N GLY A 385 -9.81 -9.60 18.18
CA GLY A 385 -10.45 -8.31 17.97
C GLY A 385 -9.77 -7.19 18.78
N ILE A 386 -9.81 -5.96 18.25
CA ILE A 386 -9.37 -4.76 18.98
C ILE A 386 -10.56 -3.85 19.25
N ASP A 387 -10.77 -3.52 20.53
CA ASP A 387 -11.68 -2.45 20.94
C ASP A 387 -10.92 -1.12 21.05
N THR A 388 -11.52 -0.04 20.58
CA THR A 388 -11.02 1.30 20.83
C THR A 388 -11.60 1.85 22.13
N VAL A 389 -10.72 2.35 23.01
CA VAL A 389 -11.08 2.88 24.32
C VAL A 389 -10.95 4.40 24.32
N LYS A 390 -11.84 5.10 25.03
CA LYS A 390 -11.78 6.56 25.15
C LYS A 390 -10.48 6.97 25.86
N SER A 391 -9.59 7.65 25.14
CA SER A 391 -8.35 8.21 25.67
C SER A 391 -8.19 9.65 25.16
N PRO A 392 -8.25 10.66 26.08
CA PRO A 392 -8.14 12.06 25.68
C PRO A 392 -6.82 12.37 24.99
N GLY A 393 -6.85 13.15 23.92
CA GLY A 393 -5.65 13.56 23.18
C GLY A 393 -5.12 12.54 22.17
N ILE A 394 -5.75 11.35 22.04
CA ILE A 394 -5.33 10.31 21.11
C ILE A 394 -6.42 10.05 20.07
N ARG A 395 -6.07 10.24 18.81
CA ARG A 395 -6.86 9.85 17.65
C ARG A 395 -6.64 8.37 17.35
N LYS A 396 -7.72 7.64 17.09
CA LYS A 396 -7.69 6.22 16.72
C LYS A 396 -8.19 6.08 15.29
N THR A 397 -7.42 5.38 14.46
CA THR A 397 -7.78 5.08 13.08
C THR A 397 -7.70 3.58 12.86
N ILE A 398 -8.82 2.96 12.47
CA ILE A 398 -8.84 1.53 12.11
C ILE A 398 -8.15 1.37 10.77
N LEU A 399 -7.03 0.65 10.76
CA LEU A 399 -6.25 0.39 9.56
C LEU A 399 -6.72 -0.85 8.82
N LEU A 400 -6.92 -1.96 9.53
CA LEU A 400 -7.36 -3.23 8.97
C LEU A 400 -8.52 -3.79 9.80
N ALA A 401 -9.50 -4.35 9.12
CA ALA A 401 -10.63 -5.04 9.73
C ALA A 401 -11.06 -6.25 8.89
N THR A 402 -11.84 -7.14 9.50
CA THR A 402 -12.53 -8.24 8.83
C THR A 402 -13.60 -7.71 7.85
N ASP A 403 -14.25 -8.59 7.12
CA ASP A 403 -15.32 -8.22 6.18
C ASP A 403 -16.71 -8.17 6.87
N SER A 404 -17.77 -8.24 6.08
CA SER A 404 -19.17 -8.06 6.52
C SER A 404 -19.74 -9.26 7.27
N ASN A 405 -19.18 -10.46 7.10
CA ASN A 405 -19.71 -11.70 7.64
C ASN A 405 -18.69 -12.36 8.57
N SER A 406 -18.55 -11.76 9.74
CA SER A 406 -17.59 -12.18 10.75
C SER A 406 -18.28 -12.64 12.04
N ARG A 407 -17.54 -13.30 12.89
CA ARG A 407 -17.91 -13.59 14.28
C ARG A 407 -16.67 -13.62 15.19
N SER A 408 -16.91 -13.53 16.47
CA SER A 408 -15.89 -13.58 17.53
C SER A 408 -16.15 -14.78 18.42
N LEU A 409 -15.10 -15.55 18.72
CA LEU A 409 -15.13 -16.69 19.65
C LEU A 409 -14.34 -16.33 20.90
N SER A 410 -15.03 -16.14 22.02
CA SER A 410 -14.40 -15.79 23.31
C SER A 410 -13.51 -16.91 23.84
N SER A 411 -12.40 -16.55 24.46
CA SER A 411 -11.51 -17.49 25.17
C SER A 411 -12.19 -18.05 26.45
N PRO A 412 -12.00 -19.35 26.74
CA PRO A 412 -11.28 -20.37 26.00
C PRO A 412 -12.01 -20.77 24.70
N ALA A 413 -11.36 -20.61 23.53
CA ALA A 413 -11.94 -20.84 22.22
C ALA A 413 -11.55 -22.21 21.66
N LEU A 414 -12.54 -23.04 21.29
CA LEU A 414 -12.27 -24.30 20.62
C LEU A 414 -11.94 -24.06 19.14
N VAL A 415 -10.71 -24.31 18.77
CA VAL A 415 -10.25 -24.28 17.36
C VAL A 415 -10.43 -25.66 16.75
N SER A 416 -11.13 -25.76 15.62
CA SER A 416 -11.42 -27.04 14.97
C SER A 416 -11.41 -26.88 13.44
N LEU A 417 -10.97 -27.94 12.72
CA LEU A 417 -11.12 -28.04 11.27
C LEU A 417 -12.58 -28.03 10.82
N ASN A 418 -13.49 -28.34 11.71
CA ASN A 418 -14.91 -28.47 11.48
C ASN A 418 -15.72 -27.32 12.10
N SER A 419 -15.20 -26.11 12.07
CA SER A 419 -15.82 -24.94 12.72
C SER A 419 -17.11 -24.45 12.05
N VAL A 420 -17.36 -24.81 10.79
CA VAL A 420 -18.57 -24.49 10.03
C VAL A 420 -19.02 -25.75 9.32
N ARG A 421 -20.17 -26.31 9.70
CA ARG A 421 -20.69 -27.59 9.19
C ARG A 421 -22.11 -27.52 8.65
N SER A 422 -22.92 -26.62 9.21
CA SER A 422 -24.35 -26.54 8.93
C SER A 422 -24.74 -25.15 8.46
N ASP A 423 -25.93 -25.06 7.84
CA ASP A 423 -26.50 -23.75 7.46
C ASP A 423 -26.73 -22.85 8.69
N GLU A 424 -26.98 -23.44 9.85
CA GLU A 424 -27.14 -22.71 11.11
C GLU A 424 -25.82 -22.04 11.56
N ASP A 425 -24.67 -22.66 11.30
CA ASP A 425 -23.37 -22.08 11.62
C ASP A 425 -23.13 -20.79 10.84
N PHE A 426 -23.59 -20.68 9.58
CA PHE A 426 -23.46 -19.46 8.80
C PHE A 426 -24.24 -18.29 9.39
N LEU A 427 -25.37 -18.53 10.05
CA LEU A 427 -26.16 -17.49 10.71
C LEU A 427 -25.45 -16.87 11.91
N THR A 428 -24.44 -17.54 12.45
CA THR A 428 -23.63 -17.00 13.58
C THR A 428 -22.63 -15.94 13.15
N PHE A 429 -22.34 -15.80 11.85
CA PHE A 429 -21.48 -14.77 11.29
C PHE A 429 -22.25 -13.47 11.08
N ASN A 430 -22.68 -12.86 12.17
CA ASN A 430 -23.57 -11.70 12.20
C ASN A 430 -22.89 -10.40 12.63
N GLN A 431 -21.57 -10.39 12.77
CA GLN A 431 -20.76 -9.22 13.06
C GLN A 431 -20.06 -8.75 11.78
N SER A 432 -19.69 -7.47 11.75
CA SER A 432 -19.09 -6.88 10.56
C SER A 432 -17.91 -5.99 10.94
N PHE A 433 -16.87 -6.02 10.13
CA PHE A 433 -15.76 -5.06 10.17
C PHE A 433 -15.05 -4.97 11.53
N LEU A 434 -14.77 -6.13 12.11
CA LEU A 434 -14.08 -6.22 13.39
C LEU A 434 -12.61 -5.75 13.24
N PRO A 435 -12.16 -4.75 14.04
CA PRO A 435 -10.81 -4.20 13.91
C PRO A 435 -9.74 -5.21 14.33
N VAL A 436 -8.64 -5.28 13.55
CA VAL A 436 -7.44 -6.10 13.83
C VAL A 436 -6.18 -5.25 13.88
N ALA A 437 -6.15 -4.10 13.19
CA ALA A 437 -5.03 -3.17 13.25
C ALA A 437 -5.55 -1.74 13.47
N VAL A 438 -4.98 -1.04 14.44
CA VAL A 438 -5.36 0.32 14.83
C VAL A 438 -4.13 1.20 14.97
N LEU A 439 -4.18 2.39 14.36
CA LEU A 439 -3.22 3.47 14.53
C LEU A 439 -3.70 4.40 15.64
N LEU A 440 -2.80 4.73 16.55
CA LEU A 440 -2.98 5.66 17.67
C LEU A 440 -2.05 6.85 17.46
N GLU A 441 -2.57 8.06 17.44
CA GLU A 441 -1.78 9.28 17.20
C GLU A 441 -2.18 10.39 18.17
N GLY A 442 -1.20 11.10 18.69
CA GLY A 442 -1.43 12.26 19.54
C GLY A 442 -0.49 12.35 20.74
N ASN A 443 -0.96 12.95 21.81
CA ASN A 443 -0.21 13.10 23.06
C ASN A 443 -0.61 11.99 24.02
N PHE A 444 0.34 11.10 24.29
CA PHE A 444 0.14 9.96 25.20
C PHE A 444 0.38 10.36 26.65
N ASN A 445 -0.39 9.77 27.55
CA ASN A 445 -0.18 9.87 28.98
C ASN A 445 0.43 8.59 29.51
N SER A 446 1.50 8.71 30.27
CA SER A 446 2.22 7.58 30.87
C SER A 446 1.29 6.71 31.72
N LEU A 447 1.46 5.40 31.65
CA LEU A 447 0.84 4.45 32.56
C LEU A 447 1.24 4.73 34.03
N PHE A 448 2.44 5.28 34.22
CA PHE A 448 3.05 5.52 35.55
C PHE A 448 2.87 6.96 36.07
N ALA A 449 2.20 7.86 35.31
CA ALA A 449 2.08 9.28 35.65
C ALA A 449 1.61 9.56 37.06
N GLY A 450 0.64 8.79 37.60
CA GLY A 450 0.06 8.98 38.94
C GLY A 450 0.70 8.13 40.05
N ARG A 451 1.63 7.22 39.72
CA ARG A 451 2.22 6.25 40.64
C ARG A 451 3.75 6.24 40.67
N ALA A 452 4.40 7.14 39.94
CA ALA A 452 5.85 7.25 39.93
C ALA A 452 6.36 7.93 41.21
N SER A 453 7.03 7.17 42.09
CA SER A 453 7.76 7.72 43.22
C SER A 453 9.00 8.52 42.78
N GLU A 454 9.53 9.39 43.63
CA GLU A 454 10.77 10.13 43.31
C GLU A 454 11.95 9.17 43.06
N PHE A 455 12.01 8.07 43.81
CA PHE A 455 13.01 7.02 43.57
C PHE A 455 12.89 6.43 42.15
N LEU A 456 11.67 6.15 41.65
CA LEU A 456 11.46 5.66 40.28
C LEU A 456 11.86 6.68 39.25
N LYS A 457 11.51 7.95 39.43
CA LYS A 457 11.91 9.07 38.56
C LYS A 457 13.42 9.20 38.44
N ASP A 458 14.11 9.15 39.59
CA ASP A 458 15.57 9.19 39.62
C ASP A 458 16.21 7.94 38.99
N SER A 459 15.60 6.77 39.15
CA SER A 459 16.04 5.54 38.51
C SER A 459 15.93 5.64 36.99
N VAL A 460 14.80 6.10 36.47
CA VAL A 460 14.59 6.34 35.02
C VAL A 460 15.67 7.29 34.51
N LYS A 461 15.88 8.43 35.20
CA LYS A 461 16.88 9.43 34.76
C LYS A 461 18.31 8.86 34.71
N ARG A 462 18.68 8.05 35.71
CA ARG A 462 20.02 7.43 35.75
C ARG A 462 20.21 6.38 34.64
N SER A 463 19.16 5.59 34.37
CA SER A 463 19.26 4.46 33.43
C SER A 463 19.02 4.86 31.97
N SER A 464 18.15 5.84 31.70
CA SER A 464 17.81 6.29 30.34
C SER A 464 18.56 7.56 29.89
N GLY A 465 19.11 8.32 30.85
CA GLY A 465 19.68 9.64 30.57
C GLY A 465 18.63 10.76 30.36
N TYR A 466 17.32 10.46 30.54
CA TYR A 466 16.23 11.43 30.43
C TYR A 466 15.45 11.55 31.74
N PRO A 467 14.86 12.72 32.02
CA PRO A 467 13.92 12.83 33.13
C PRO A 467 12.66 11.99 32.83
N PHE A 468 12.06 11.44 33.89
CA PHE A 468 10.76 10.79 33.77
C PHE A 468 9.72 11.77 33.20
N ALA A 469 8.96 11.33 32.18
CA ALA A 469 7.90 12.11 31.58
C ALA A 469 6.53 11.50 31.89
N ALA A 470 5.63 12.31 32.45
CA ALA A 470 4.25 11.90 32.75
C ALA A 470 3.34 11.90 31.51
N SER A 471 3.73 12.62 30.46
CA SER A 471 3.07 12.65 29.16
C SER A 471 4.11 12.80 28.06
N SER A 472 3.74 12.44 26.84
CA SER A 472 4.65 12.57 25.69
C SER A 472 5.08 14.02 25.48
N ILE A 473 6.39 14.23 25.29
CA ILE A 473 6.99 15.57 25.11
C ILE A 473 6.61 16.21 23.76
N GLN A 474 6.18 15.36 22.83
CA GLN A 474 5.69 15.74 21.50
C GLN A 474 4.64 14.72 21.04
N PRO A 475 3.75 15.09 20.11
CA PRO A 475 2.83 14.12 19.52
C PRO A 475 3.61 12.96 18.90
N THR A 476 3.18 11.74 19.17
CA THR A 476 3.78 10.51 18.64
C THR A 476 2.71 9.56 18.13
N ALA A 477 3.13 8.42 17.59
CA ALA A 477 2.21 7.45 17.01
C ALA A 477 2.60 6.02 17.38
N GLN A 478 1.60 5.16 17.52
CA GLN A 478 1.75 3.72 17.70
C GLN A 478 0.78 2.97 16.80
N ILE A 479 1.16 1.78 16.39
CA ILE A 479 0.28 0.86 15.65
C ILE A 479 0.15 -0.41 16.48
N VAL A 480 -1.08 -0.83 16.72
CA VAL A 480 -1.39 -2.08 17.44
C VAL A 480 -2.08 -3.02 16.47
N VAL A 481 -1.50 -4.21 16.30
CA VAL A 481 -2.00 -5.30 15.46
C VAL A 481 -2.20 -6.52 16.34
N SER A 482 -3.39 -7.08 16.34
CA SER A 482 -3.77 -8.22 17.17
C SER A 482 -3.52 -9.58 16.52
N ASP A 483 -2.49 -9.65 15.69
CA ASP A 483 -1.96 -10.87 15.08
C ASP A 483 -0.49 -10.66 14.71
N ALA A 484 0.38 -11.45 15.31
CA ALA A 484 1.81 -11.39 15.02
C ALA A 484 2.20 -12.20 13.79
N ASN A 485 1.38 -13.18 13.39
CA ASN A 485 1.63 -13.97 12.19
C ASN A 485 1.53 -13.14 10.90
N LEU A 486 0.97 -11.93 10.99
CA LEU A 486 0.96 -10.98 9.88
C LEU A 486 2.38 -10.64 9.39
N VAL A 487 3.37 -10.64 10.28
CA VAL A 487 4.77 -10.30 9.95
C VAL A 487 5.76 -11.45 10.17
N THR A 488 5.29 -12.61 10.63
CA THR A 488 6.11 -13.84 10.62
C THR A 488 5.92 -14.60 9.31
N ASN A 489 6.83 -15.48 9.00
CA ASN A 489 6.79 -16.29 7.78
C ASN A 489 6.72 -17.78 8.09
N PRO A 490 6.01 -18.57 7.26
CA PRO A 490 6.03 -20.03 7.37
C PRO A 490 7.42 -20.58 7.10
N VAL A 491 7.77 -21.67 7.78
CA VAL A 491 9.02 -22.40 7.56
C VAL A 491 8.68 -23.82 7.14
N SER A 492 9.00 -24.17 5.90
CA SER A 492 8.79 -25.51 5.35
C SER A 492 10.05 -26.35 5.48
N THR A 493 9.92 -27.62 5.89
CA THR A 493 11.04 -28.56 5.99
C THR A 493 11.72 -28.83 4.64
N GLY A 494 10.98 -28.70 3.51
CA GLY A 494 11.51 -28.97 2.17
C GLY A 494 12.02 -27.74 1.42
N SER A 495 11.37 -26.58 1.57
CA SER A 495 11.67 -25.35 0.84
C SER A 495 12.28 -24.23 1.71
N GLY A 496 12.43 -24.45 3.01
CA GLY A 496 12.96 -23.45 3.94
C GLY A 496 11.95 -22.34 4.29
N PRO A 497 12.45 -21.17 4.72
CA PRO A 497 11.59 -20.01 5.04
C PRO A 497 10.88 -19.50 3.79
N GLN A 498 9.59 -19.20 3.91
CA GLN A 498 8.77 -18.60 2.86
C GLN A 498 8.59 -17.10 3.11
N SER A 499 7.97 -16.38 2.19
CA SER A 499 7.66 -14.97 2.41
C SER A 499 6.50 -14.79 3.39
N MET A 500 6.51 -13.69 4.17
CA MET A 500 5.35 -13.31 4.97
C MET A 500 4.12 -13.10 4.09
N GLY A 501 2.95 -13.47 4.61
CA GLY A 501 1.70 -13.44 3.86
C GLY A 501 1.59 -14.50 2.75
N GLN A 502 2.42 -15.55 2.77
CA GLN A 502 2.32 -16.70 1.89
C GLN A 502 1.84 -17.91 2.68
N LEU A 503 0.87 -18.65 2.14
CA LEU A 503 0.47 -19.94 2.71
C LEU A 503 1.33 -21.05 2.10
N PRO A 504 1.73 -22.09 2.87
CA PRO A 504 2.62 -23.17 2.39
C PRO A 504 2.08 -23.95 1.19
N PHE A 505 0.78 -23.88 0.95
CA PHE A 505 0.04 -24.59 -0.10
C PHE A 505 -0.52 -23.67 -1.17
N ASP A 506 -0.16 -22.38 -1.17
CA ASP A 506 -0.62 -21.41 -2.14
C ASP A 506 0.56 -20.58 -2.67
N ASN A 507 0.54 -20.31 -3.98
CA ASN A 507 1.55 -19.45 -4.60
C ASN A 507 1.20 -17.96 -4.52
N TYR A 508 0.01 -17.64 -3.98
CA TYR A 508 -0.43 -16.27 -3.82
C TYR A 508 0.24 -15.64 -2.59
N ARG A 509 0.84 -14.46 -2.77
CA ARG A 509 1.41 -13.67 -1.69
C ARG A 509 0.49 -12.50 -1.38
N PHE A 510 -0.04 -12.49 -0.17
CA PHE A 510 -0.86 -11.40 0.36
C PHE A 510 -0.03 -10.15 0.69
N ALA A 511 -0.69 -9.01 0.87
CA ALA A 511 -0.04 -7.71 1.07
C ALA A 511 0.51 -7.47 2.48
N ASN A 512 0.88 -8.52 3.20
CA ASN A 512 1.41 -8.42 4.57
C ASN A 512 2.71 -7.59 4.61
N ARG A 513 3.63 -7.85 3.66
CA ARG A 513 4.88 -7.09 3.52
C ARG A 513 4.61 -5.62 3.22
N ASP A 514 3.67 -5.33 2.33
CA ASP A 514 3.32 -3.97 1.95
C ASP A 514 2.69 -3.22 3.11
N PHE A 515 1.83 -3.86 3.90
CA PHE A 515 1.28 -3.27 5.12
C PHE A 515 2.36 -2.91 6.13
N LEU A 516 3.30 -3.81 6.41
CA LEU A 516 4.43 -3.55 7.31
C LEU A 516 5.26 -2.35 6.85
N LEU A 517 5.66 -2.34 5.58
CA LEU A 517 6.46 -1.25 5.02
C LEU A 517 5.70 0.08 5.03
N ASN A 518 4.41 0.06 4.68
CA ASN A 518 3.56 1.24 4.73
C ASN A 518 3.43 1.78 6.16
N ALA A 519 3.29 0.89 7.15
CA ALA A 519 3.19 1.25 8.55
C ALA A 519 4.49 1.89 9.06
N LEU A 520 5.64 1.29 8.73
CA LEU A 520 6.94 1.84 9.11
C LEU A 520 7.22 3.17 8.41
N ASP A 521 7.01 3.26 7.09
CA ASP A 521 7.20 4.52 6.36
C ASP A 521 6.35 5.65 6.93
N TYR A 522 5.10 5.35 7.26
CA TYR A 522 4.22 6.34 7.90
C TYR A 522 4.79 6.85 9.21
N LEU A 523 5.37 5.96 10.01
CA LEU A 523 5.93 6.31 11.31
C LEU A 523 7.28 7.05 11.18
N VAL A 524 8.20 6.60 10.31
CA VAL A 524 9.60 7.07 10.34
C VAL A 524 9.99 7.98 9.19
N SER A 525 9.17 8.09 8.11
CA SER A 525 9.51 8.92 6.96
C SER A 525 9.32 10.42 7.26
N GLU A 526 10.36 11.22 7.06
CA GLU A 526 10.30 12.67 7.20
C GLU A 526 9.57 13.33 6.02
N ARG A 527 9.71 12.77 4.81
CA ARG A 527 9.20 13.37 3.55
C ARG A 527 7.74 13.10 3.25
N LYS A 528 7.07 12.24 4.03
CA LYS A 528 5.62 11.92 3.91
C LYS A 528 5.18 11.50 2.50
N LEU A 529 6.03 10.76 1.79
CA LEU A 529 5.73 10.26 0.44
C LEU A 529 4.51 9.34 0.39
N TYR A 530 4.13 8.76 1.52
CA TYR A 530 2.93 7.95 1.65
C TYR A 530 1.64 8.69 1.25
N GLU A 531 1.62 10.03 1.22
CA GLU A 531 0.46 10.81 0.77
C GLU A 531 0.09 10.50 -0.69
N SER A 532 1.06 10.17 -1.53
CA SER A 532 0.83 9.82 -2.94
C SER A 532 0.13 8.45 -3.13
N ARG A 533 0.08 7.59 -2.10
CA ARG A 533 -0.65 6.31 -2.14
C ARG A 533 -2.17 6.46 -2.12
N ASN A 534 -2.68 7.58 -1.65
CA ASN A 534 -4.12 7.82 -1.56
C ASN A 534 -4.77 8.17 -2.91
N LYS A 535 -4.00 8.25 -3.98
CA LYS A 535 -4.54 8.43 -5.32
C LYS A 535 -5.26 7.14 -5.74
N ASP A 536 -6.57 7.19 -5.83
CA ASP A 536 -7.39 6.10 -6.36
C ASP A 536 -7.92 6.53 -7.74
N PHE A 537 -7.51 5.79 -8.76
CA PHE A 537 -7.95 6.06 -10.12
C PHE A 537 -9.17 5.19 -10.44
N VAL A 538 -10.33 5.69 -10.11
CA VAL A 538 -11.57 5.06 -10.56
C VAL A 538 -11.78 5.42 -12.03
N LEU A 539 -11.37 4.54 -12.94
CA LEU A 539 -11.80 4.65 -14.33
C LEU A 539 -13.31 4.39 -14.38
N ARG A 540 -14.06 5.46 -14.59
CA ARG A 540 -15.47 5.34 -14.92
C ARG A 540 -15.56 4.81 -16.35
N LEU A 541 -15.64 3.50 -16.47
CA LEU A 541 -15.90 2.86 -17.76
C LEU A 541 -17.24 3.37 -18.27
N LEU A 542 -17.30 3.65 -19.56
CA LEU A 542 -18.56 3.94 -20.22
C LEU A 542 -19.47 2.70 -20.06
N ASP A 543 -20.68 2.94 -19.61
CA ASP A 543 -21.71 1.92 -19.54
C ASP A 543 -21.99 1.41 -20.96
N LYS A 544 -21.49 0.20 -21.28
CA LYS A 544 -21.60 -0.39 -22.61
C LYS A 544 -23.05 -0.45 -23.10
N LYS A 545 -23.97 -0.77 -22.21
CA LYS A 545 -25.38 -0.84 -22.53
C LYS A 545 -25.94 0.53 -22.88
N ARG A 546 -25.60 1.55 -22.12
CA ARG A 546 -26.01 2.93 -22.37
C ARG A 546 -25.37 3.51 -23.63
N VAL A 547 -24.13 3.13 -23.91
CA VAL A 547 -23.44 3.52 -25.16
C VAL A 547 -24.13 2.91 -26.37
N GLU A 548 -24.55 1.62 -26.32
CA GLU A 548 -25.28 0.98 -27.41
C GLU A 548 -26.69 1.56 -27.60
N GLU A 549 -27.41 1.82 -26.52
CA GLU A 549 -28.77 2.36 -26.56
C GLU A 549 -28.80 3.84 -26.98
N GLU A 550 -27.87 4.67 -26.56
CA GLU A 550 -27.86 6.12 -26.78
C GLU A 550 -26.89 6.57 -27.87
N HIS A 551 -26.22 5.65 -28.57
CA HIS A 551 -25.17 5.96 -29.56
C HIS A 551 -25.62 7.00 -30.62
N GLY A 552 -26.80 6.82 -31.18
CA GLY A 552 -27.37 7.73 -32.19
C GLY A 552 -27.63 9.14 -31.64
N TYR A 553 -28.10 9.24 -30.40
CA TYR A 553 -28.34 10.53 -29.74
C TYR A 553 -27.05 11.31 -29.52
N TRP A 554 -26.01 10.65 -28.99
CA TRP A 554 -24.73 11.29 -28.74
C TRP A 554 -23.97 11.66 -30.02
N GLN A 555 -24.09 10.84 -31.09
CA GLN A 555 -23.56 11.20 -32.40
C GLN A 555 -24.24 12.46 -32.94
N LEU A 556 -25.57 12.53 -32.89
CA LEU A 556 -26.33 13.66 -33.38
C LEU A 556 -26.00 14.94 -32.58
N LEU A 557 -25.88 14.85 -31.26
CA LEU A 557 -25.51 15.96 -30.38
C LEU A 557 -24.11 16.51 -30.71
N ASN A 558 -23.14 15.62 -30.89
CA ASN A 558 -21.76 15.99 -31.21
C ASN A 558 -21.61 16.60 -32.62
N LEU A 559 -22.44 16.18 -33.57
CA LEU A 559 -22.40 16.69 -34.94
C LEU A 559 -23.21 17.99 -35.08
N LEU A 560 -24.42 18.06 -34.51
CA LEU A 560 -25.30 19.24 -34.64
C LEU A 560 -24.98 20.33 -33.63
N GLY A 561 -24.49 19.98 -32.41
CA GLY A 561 -24.18 20.95 -31.37
C GLY A 561 -23.23 22.07 -31.84
N PRO A 562 -22.06 21.77 -32.39
CA PRO A 562 -21.14 22.78 -32.94
C PRO A 562 -21.76 23.62 -34.07
N LEU A 563 -22.55 22.98 -34.96
CA LEU A 563 -23.24 23.70 -36.04
C LEU A 563 -24.28 24.70 -35.52
N VAL A 564 -25.07 24.30 -34.52
CA VAL A 564 -26.05 25.19 -33.88
C VAL A 564 -25.35 26.36 -33.18
N ILE A 565 -24.23 26.12 -32.50
CA ILE A 565 -23.43 27.19 -31.87
C ILE A 565 -22.87 28.14 -32.93
N LEU A 566 -22.36 27.66 -34.05
CA LEU A 566 -21.89 28.51 -35.15
C LEU A 566 -23.00 29.34 -35.79
N VAL A 567 -24.19 28.77 -35.98
CA VAL A 567 -25.37 29.51 -36.50
C VAL A 567 -25.80 30.60 -35.49
N LEU A 568 -25.90 30.29 -34.20
CA LEU A 568 -26.23 31.25 -33.16
C LEU A 568 -25.19 32.40 -33.09
N LEU A 569 -23.92 32.08 -33.13
CA LEU A 569 -22.83 33.06 -33.17
C LEU A 569 -22.91 33.93 -34.44
N SER A 570 -23.22 33.36 -35.61
CA SER A 570 -23.40 34.06 -36.86
C SER A 570 -24.60 35.04 -36.78
N LEU A 571 -25.72 34.59 -36.20
CA LEU A 571 -26.91 35.42 -36.03
C LEU A 571 -26.65 36.57 -35.02
N LEU A 572 -25.96 36.29 -33.91
CA LEU A 572 -25.57 37.32 -32.93
C LEU A 572 -24.60 38.35 -33.58
N LEU A 573 -23.62 37.92 -34.31
CA LEU A 573 -22.69 38.80 -35.03
C LEU A 573 -23.40 39.62 -36.10
N ASN A 574 -24.33 39.02 -36.84
CA ASN A 574 -25.13 39.74 -37.87
C ASN A 574 -26.06 40.79 -37.21
N ASN A 575 -26.74 40.44 -36.13
CA ASN A 575 -27.56 41.39 -35.38
C ASN A 575 -26.72 42.53 -34.74
N TYR A 576 -25.54 42.21 -34.23
CA TYR A 576 -24.59 43.19 -33.70
C TYR A 576 -24.13 44.14 -34.83
N ARG A 577 -23.77 43.57 -36.01
CA ARG A 577 -23.40 44.37 -37.18
C ARG A 577 -24.53 45.23 -37.69
N LYS A 578 -25.76 44.71 -37.79
CA LYS A 578 -26.95 45.49 -38.15
C LYS A 578 -27.20 46.67 -37.18
N LYS A 579 -27.17 46.44 -35.88
CA LYS A 579 -27.31 47.50 -34.87
C LYS A 579 -26.21 48.55 -34.94
N LYS A 580 -24.96 48.15 -35.25
CA LYS A 580 -23.82 49.05 -35.28
C LYS A 580 -23.70 49.86 -36.54
N PHE A 581 -24.16 49.35 -37.68
CA PHE A 581 -23.94 49.96 -39.00
C PHE A 581 -25.25 50.42 -39.71
N ALA A 582 -26.42 49.86 -39.34
CA ALA A 582 -27.71 50.30 -39.94
C ALA A 582 -28.32 51.52 -39.25
N THR A 583 -27.86 51.90 -38.06
CA THR A 583 -28.36 53.10 -37.31
C THR A 583 -27.62 54.40 -37.66
N GLN A 584 -26.77 54.44 -38.66
CA GLN A 584 -25.96 55.62 -38.99
C GLN A 584 -26.28 56.29 -40.36
N HIS A 585 -27.48 56.10 -40.93
CA HIS A 585 -27.91 56.95 -42.05
C HIS A 585 -29.38 57.36 -41.89
N PRO A 586 -29.67 58.54 -41.31
CA PRO A 586 -30.83 59.33 -41.76
C PRO A 586 -30.38 60.06 -42.99
N LEU A 587 -30.90 59.66 -44.16
CA LEU A 587 -30.85 60.47 -45.36
C LEU A 587 -31.48 61.82 -45.07
N LYS A 588 -30.74 62.92 -45.25
CA LYS A 588 -31.23 64.24 -45.62
C LYS A 588 -31.06 64.38 -47.11
#